data_70738eb6253523bd52f40e4c04352dfa
#
_entry.id   70738eb6253523bd52f40e4c04352dfa
#
_cell.length_a   1.000
_cell.length_b   1.000
_cell.length_c   1.000
_cell.angle_alpha   90.00
_cell.angle_beta   90.00
_cell.angle_gamma   90.00
#
_symmetry.space_group_name_H-M   'P 1'
#
loop_
_entity.id
_entity.type
_entity.pdbx_description
1 polymer ?
#
loop_
_entity_poly.entity_id
_entity_poly.type
_entity_poly.pdbx_seq_one_letter_code
_entity_poly.pdbx_strand_id
1 'polypeptide(L)'
;MDAQLVHTASPGGLRPDFIWGVSTSSYQIEGAAGEVAADIEPWLCLYHWDLPQALGDLGGWTNRDCAQWFADYATLMAHRYGDRVKRFATFNEPSVFTLFGYGFGWHAPGISDSAMVLRAVHHVNLAHGAAVDALRAAVPGVSLGCIHNRQPCRPASSSPQDVAAAQQLDAYWNGAFPDPQQLGRYPTLLADATAPYQRPGDLARINRPVDWFGLNHYSPHYVKADPSNPMGFGFGSAPADVPRSSIGWPVQPEALRETLIAIHERYALPIYVLENGTASADAVNSDGEVDDQPRIDFLRSYTAAMFDAIRDGADVRGYFVWSLLDNFEWGSGYSQRFGITYVDYPTQRRIPKTSFHWYAQLIKAATVKPDFVEAQALQPAAQVS
;
A
#
# COMPACT_ATOMS: atom_id res chain seq x y z
N MET A 1 -0.10 10.85 35.57
CA MET A 1 -0.91 10.40 34.41
C MET A 1 -0.52 8.96 34.14
N ASP A 2 -1.46 8.08 34.33
CA ASP A 2 -1.21 6.66 34.57
C ASP A 2 -0.72 5.89 33.36
N ALA A 3 0.30 5.06 33.63
CA ALA A 3 0.90 4.11 32.70
C ALA A 3 -0.03 2.94 32.33
N GLN A 4 -1.26 3.23 31.85
CA GLN A 4 -2.19 2.21 31.37
C GLN A 4 -2.14 1.99 29.85
N LEU A 5 -1.11 2.44 29.16
CA LEU A 5 -1.12 2.58 27.70
C LEU A 5 -0.42 1.48 26.90
N VAL A 6 0.22 0.50 27.50
CA VAL A 6 0.88 -0.57 26.73
C VAL A 6 0.69 -1.92 27.41
N HIS A 7 -0.56 -2.38 27.52
CA HIS A 7 -0.86 -3.80 27.62
C HIS A 7 -1.53 -4.30 26.36
N THR A 8 -0.94 -4.02 25.20
CA THR A 8 -0.95 -4.99 24.13
C THR A 8 0.30 -5.82 24.35
N ALA A 9 0.14 -7.04 24.82
CA ALA A 9 1.21 -8.03 24.84
C ALA A 9 1.98 -7.87 23.52
N SER A 10 3.30 -7.73 23.62
CA SER A 10 4.18 -8.00 22.48
C SER A 10 3.74 -9.37 21.99
N PRO A 11 3.13 -9.52 20.79
CA PRO A 11 2.65 -10.81 20.39
C PRO A 11 3.89 -11.69 20.29
N GLY A 12 3.98 -12.70 21.14
CA GLY A 12 4.98 -13.74 20.96
C GLY A 12 4.80 -14.35 19.58
N GLY A 13 5.61 -13.91 18.61
CA GLY A 13 5.47 -14.36 17.22
C GLY A 13 6.04 -13.44 16.17
N LEU A 14 6.41 -12.21 16.47
CA LEU A 14 7.13 -11.38 15.50
C LEU A 14 8.52 -11.96 15.23
N ARG A 15 8.89 -12.02 13.97
CA ARG A 15 10.24 -12.38 13.54
C ARG A 15 11.25 -11.35 14.08
N PRO A 16 12.48 -11.77 14.43
CA PRO A 16 13.52 -10.84 14.88
C PRO A 16 13.91 -9.79 13.82
N ASP A 17 13.67 -10.11 12.54
CA ASP A 17 13.96 -9.29 11.36
C ASP A 17 12.71 -8.56 10.83
N PHE A 18 11.65 -8.38 11.65
CA PHE A 18 10.46 -7.64 11.27
C PHE A 18 10.79 -6.16 11.09
N ILE A 19 10.37 -5.58 9.96
CA ILE A 19 10.70 -4.21 9.57
C ILE A 19 9.54 -3.27 9.91
N TRP A 20 9.84 -2.25 10.67
CA TRP A 20 8.94 -1.13 10.94
C TRP A 20 9.38 0.09 10.15
N GLY A 21 8.42 0.79 9.53
CA GLY A 21 8.74 1.94 8.70
C GLY A 21 7.64 2.97 8.60
N VAL A 22 7.91 3.96 7.78
CA VAL A 22 6.96 4.98 7.35
C VAL A 22 7.08 5.14 5.84
N SER A 23 5.97 5.42 5.19
CA SER A 23 5.92 5.63 3.75
C SER A 23 5.71 7.09 3.41
N THR A 24 6.16 7.47 2.21
CA THR A 24 5.99 8.79 1.64
C THR A 24 6.11 8.69 0.12
N SER A 25 5.56 9.68 -0.60
CA SER A 25 5.70 9.79 -2.05
C SER A 25 6.32 11.13 -2.41
N SER A 26 7.35 11.13 -3.27
CA SER A 26 8.09 12.33 -3.65
C SER A 26 7.20 13.39 -4.32
N TYR A 27 6.24 12.97 -5.15
CA TYR A 27 5.29 13.88 -5.79
C TYR A 27 4.39 14.58 -4.77
N GLN A 28 3.94 13.85 -3.74
CA GLN A 28 3.00 14.37 -2.74
C GLN A 28 3.67 15.27 -1.69
N ILE A 29 4.99 15.12 -1.46
CA ILE A 29 5.73 15.88 -0.43
C ILE A 29 6.71 16.91 -1.00
N GLU A 30 6.96 16.93 -2.28
CA GLU A 30 7.94 17.74 -3.02
C GLU A 30 9.21 18.19 -2.26
N GLY A 31 10.37 17.78 -2.77
CA GLY A 31 11.67 18.31 -2.37
C GLY A 31 12.43 17.61 -1.25
N ALA A 32 11.93 16.53 -0.67
CA ALA A 32 12.64 15.78 0.39
C ALA A 32 13.61 14.70 -0.14
N ALA A 33 13.86 14.63 -1.43
CA ALA A 33 14.62 13.54 -2.08
C ALA A 33 16.14 13.53 -1.77
N GLY A 34 16.66 14.40 -0.91
CA GLY A 34 18.09 14.55 -0.66
C GLY A 34 18.62 14.01 0.67
N GLU A 35 17.78 13.73 1.65
CA GLU A 35 18.21 13.38 3.00
C GLU A 35 17.89 11.91 3.32
N VAL A 36 18.82 11.01 2.97
CA VAL A 36 18.86 9.67 3.57
C VAL A 36 19.59 9.81 4.90
N ALA A 37 18.84 9.77 6.01
CA ALA A 37 19.45 9.63 7.33
C ALA A 37 20.24 8.30 7.37
N ALA A 38 21.47 8.33 7.88
CA ALA A 38 22.44 7.22 7.79
C ALA A 38 21.97 5.88 8.40
N ASP A 39 20.90 5.89 9.20
CA ASP A 39 20.38 4.75 9.95
C ASP A 39 19.01 4.22 9.45
N ILE A 40 18.52 4.72 8.31
CA ILE A 40 17.22 4.27 7.73
C ILE A 40 17.49 3.53 6.42
N GLU A 41 16.97 2.30 6.29
CA GLU A 41 17.02 1.54 5.04
C GLU A 41 16.00 2.11 4.03
N PRO A 42 16.45 2.68 2.89
CA PRO A 42 15.54 3.20 1.87
C PRO A 42 14.96 2.07 1.01
N TRP A 43 13.64 2.11 0.80
CA TRP A 43 12.91 1.30 -0.17
C TRP A 43 12.38 2.20 -1.27
N LEU A 44 12.77 1.96 -2.51
CA LEU A 44 12.45 2.82 -3.64
C LEU A 44 11.36 2.21 -4.50
N CYS A 45 10.23 2.93 -4.65
CA CYS A 45 9.24 2.64 -5.66
C CYS A 45 9.50 3.48 -6.92
N LEU A 46 9.56 2.82 -8.10
CA LEU A 46 9.92 3.49 -9.35
C LEU A 46 8.79 4.33 -9.94
N TYR A 47 7.54 3.99 -9.68
CA TYR A 47 6.39 4.69 -10.24
C TYR A 47 5.26 4.84 -9.23
N HIS A 48 4.88 6.09 -8.97
CA HIS A 48 3.78 6.46 -8.08
C HIS A 48 2.85 7.46 -8.76
N TRP A 49 2.31 7.05 -9.94
CA TRP A 49 1.21 7.60 -10.74
C TRP A 49 1.55 8.77 -11.67
N ASP A 50 2.68 9.38 -11.57
CA ASP A 50 3.10 10.55 -12.33
C ASP A 50 3.87 10.18 -13.62
N LEU A 51 3.14 9.89 -14.70
CA LEU A 51 3.75 9.67 -16.00
C LEU A 51 4.17 11.02 -16.62
N PRO A 52 5.44 11.18 -17.11
CA PRO A 52 5.84 12.37 -17.86
C PRO A 52 4.90 12.68 -19.02
N GLN A 53 4.48 13.93 -19.15
CA GLN A 53 3.49 14.35 -20.16
C GLN A 53 3.90 13.94 -21.58
N ALA A 54 5.18 14.04 -21.92
CA ALA A 54 5.68 13.62 -23.24
C ALA A 54 5.40 12.14 -23.56
N LEU A 55 5.40 11.25 -22.55
CA LEU A 55 5.01 9.86 -22.72
C LEU A 55 3.50 9.70 -22.76
N GLY A 56 2.77 10.53 -22.01
CA GLY A 56 1.31 10.62 -22.07
C GLY A 56 0.83 10.98 -23.47
N ASP A 57 1.46 11.98 -24.12
CA ASP A 57 1.14 12.44 -25.47
C ASP A 57 1.39 11.35 -26.55
N LEU A 58 2.27 10.39 -26.26
CA LEU A 58 2.51 9.20 -27.09
C LEU A 58 1.56 8.04 -26.77
N GLY A 59 0.54 8.25 -25.94
CA GLY A 59 -0.47 7.27 -25.57
C GLY A 59 -0.28 6.64 -24.17
N GLY A 60 0.75 7.03 -23.43
CA GLY A 60 1.00 6.59 -22.06
C GLY A 60 0.96 5.06 -21.92
N TRP A 61 0.32 4.56 -20.88
CA TRP A 61 0.22 3.10 -20.64
C TRP A 61 -0.63 2.34 -21.67
N THR A 62 -1.38 3.03 -22.54
CA THR A 62 -2.04 2.36 -23.69
C THR A 62 -1.12 2.12 -24.86
N ASN A 63 0.07 2.73 -24.86
CA ASN A 63 1.14 2.45 -25.82
C ASN A 63 2.04 1.32 -25.28
N ARG A 64 2.20 0.26 -26.03
CA ARG A 64 3.01 -0.90 -25.64
C ARG A 64 4.49 -0.56 -25.42
N ASP A 65 5.01 0.41 -26.16
CA ASP A 65 6.42 0.81 -26.07
C ASP A 65 6.76 1.42 -24.69
N CYS A 66 5.72 1.86 -23.95
CA CYS A 66 5.85 2.34 -22.56
C CYS A 66 6.48 1.28 -21.64
N ALA A 67 6.30 -0.01 -21.93
CA ALA A 67 6.94 -1.08 -21.20
C ALA A 67 8.48 -1.06 -21.36
N GLN A 68 9.00 -0.76 -22.55
CA GLN A 68 10.46 -0.61 -22.75
C GLN A 68 10.98 0.68 -22.15
N TRP A 69 10.27 1.79 -22.32
CA TRP A 69 10.67 3.07 -21.74
C TRP A 69 10.75 2.99 -20.21
N PHE A 70 9.84 2.25 -19.60
CA PHE A 70 9.89 2.02 -18.15
C PHE A 70 11.07 1.14 -17.73
N ALA A 71 11.44 0.13 -18.51
CA ALA A 71 12.64 -0.68 -18.28
C ALA A 71 13.93 0.14 -18.41
N ASP A 72 13.98 1.05 -19.37
CA ASP A 72 15.13 1.98 -19.55
C ASP A 72 15.23 2.92 -18.34
N TYR A 73 14.10 3.45 -17.85
CA TYR A 73 14.05 4.24 -16.62
C TYR A 73 14.48 3.41 -15.41
N ALA A 74 14.01 2.18 -15.26
CA ALA A 74 14.40 1.28 -14.17
C ALA A 74 15.94 1.03 -14.19
N THR A 75 16.53 0.86 -15.38
CA THR A 75 17.97 0.73 -15.56
C THR A 75 18.72 1.99 -15.10
N LEU A 76 18.23 3.17 -15.49
CA LEU A 76 18.80 4.45 -15.05
C LEU A 76 18.79 4.60 -13.54
N MET A 77 17.65 4.28 -12.90
CA MET A 77 17.50 4.34 -11.44
C MET A 77 18.41 3.33 -10.74
N ALA A 78 18.53 2.12 -11.29
CA ALA A 78 19.45 1.09 -10.80
C ALA A 78 20.90 1.58 -10.80
N HIS A 79 21.37 2.17 -11.89
CA HIS A 79 22.73 2.72 -11.99
C HIS A 79 22.96 3.89 -11.05
N ARG A 80 21.95 4.72 -10.80
CA ARG A 80 22.09 5.91 -9.98
C ARG A 80 22.03 5.62 -8.48
N TYR A 81 21.26 4.63 -8.06
CA TYR A 81 20.96 4.39 -6.64
C TYR A 81 21.28 2.97 -6.17
N GLY A 82 21.56 2.02 -7.06
CA GLY A 82 21.73 0.61 -6.72
C GLY A 82 22.98 0.30 -5.88
N ASP A 83 23.89 1.27 -5.70
CA ASP A 83 25.01 1.19 -4.76
C ASP A 83 24.50 1.25 -3.30
N ARG A 84 23.44 2.04 -3.01
CA ARG A 84 22.93 2.34 -1.67
C ARG A 84 21.50 1.85 -1.43
N VAL A 85 20.69 1.66 -2.46
CA VAL A 85 19.33 1.09 -2.37
C VAL A 85 19.34 -0.35 -2.85
N LYS A 86 18.86 -1.26 -2.03
CA LYS A 86 18.79 -2.70 -2.35
C LYS A 86 17.36 -3.22 -2.48
N ARG A 87 16.37 -2.44 -2.09
CA ARG A 87 14.96 -2.81 -2.16
C ARG A 87 14.21 -1.89 -3.11
N PHE A 88 13.65 -2.48 -4.17
CA PHE A 88 12.90 -1.75 -5.18
C PHE A 88 11.52 -2.34 -5.40
N ALA A 89 10.53 -1.46 -5.51
CA ALA A 89 9.22 -1.77 -6.06
C ALA A 89 9.12 -1.21 -7.48
N THR A 90 8.50 -1.95 -8.38
CA THR A 90 8.29 -1.48 -9.76
C THR A 90 7.19 -0.42 -9.81
N PHE A 91 6.01 -0.73 -9.25
CA PHE A 91 4.83 0.12 -9.27
C PHE A 91 4.22 0.24 -7.90
N ASN A 92 3.65 1.41 -7.62
CA ASN A 92 2.68 1.61 -6.56
C ASN A 92 1.26 1.53 -7.14
N GLU A 93 0.44 0.62 -6.62
CA GLU A 93 -1.00 0.49 -6.86
C GLU A 93 -1.44 0.52 -8.33
N PRO A 94 -0.96 -0.40 -9.17
CA PRO A 94 -1.28 -0.36 -10.59
C PRO A 94 -2.78 -0.52 -10.89
N SER A 95 -3.55 -1.15 -10.02
CA SER A 95 -5.01 -1.23 -10.14
C SER A 95 -5.67 0.15 -9.99
N VAL A 96 -5.13 1.01 -9.12
CA VAL A 96 -5.69 2.34 -8.84
C VAL A 96 -5.49 3.27 -10.03
N PHE A 97 -4.24 3.53 -10.42
CA PHE A 97 -4.00 4.51 -11.48
C PHE A 97 -4.53 4.04 -12.85
N THR A 98 -4.63 2.73 -13.11
CA THR A 98 -5.22 2.26 -14.36
C THR A 98 -6.75 2.34 -14.34
N LEU A 99 -7.43 1.95 -13.25
CA LEU A 99 -8.88 2.08 -13.16
C LEU A 99 -9.33 3.53 -13.17
N PHE A 100 -8.72 4.35 -12.34
CA PHE A 100 -9.14 5.74 -12.18
C PHE A 100 -8.67 6.63 -13.33
N GLY A 101 -7.52 6.31 -13.95
CA GLY A 101 -7.02 7.08 -15.09
C GLY A 101 -7.61 6.71 -16.44
N TYR A 102 -7.90 5.43 -16.66
CA TYR A 102 -8.34 4.94 -17.98
C TYR A 102 -9.75 4.34 -17.99
N GLY A 103 -10.27 3.90 -16.81
CA GLY A 103 -11.61 3.31 -16.70
C GLY A 103 -12.67 4.30 -16.25
N PHE A 104 -12.41 5.05 -15.18
CA PHE A 104 -13.36 6.01 -14.61
C PHE A 104 -13.07 7.46 -15.01
N GLY A 105 -11.87 7.77 -15.43
CA GLY A 105 -11.47 9.13 -15.81
C GLY A 105 -11.34 10.10 -14.63
N TRP A 106 -11.19 9.60 -13.40
CA TRP A 106 -11.06 10.44 -12.20
C TRP A 106 -9.63 10.95 -11.97
N HIS A 107 -8.64 10.22 -12.45
CA HIS A 107 -7.22 10.61 -12.40
C HIS A 107 -6.69 10.84 -13.81
N ALA A 108 -5.49 11.41 -13.92
CA ALA A 108 -4.81 11.50 -15.21
C ALA A 108 -4.62 10.10 -15.85
N PRO A 109 -4.82 9.95 -17.14
CA PRO A 109 -5.07 10.95 -18.17
C PRO A 109 -6.55 11.33 -18.39
N GLY A 110 -7.49 10.93 -17.52
CA GLY A 110 -8.89 11.32 -17.57
C GLY A 110 -9.73 10.57 -18.63
N ILE A 111 -9.30 9.35 -18.98
CA ILE A 111 -9.99 8.49 -19.96
C ILE A 111 -11.04 7.64 -19.22
N SER A 112 -12.22 7.49 -19.83
CA SER A 112 -13.30 6.63 -19.32
C SER A 112 -13.69 5.61 -20.40
N ASP A 113 -12.93 4.50 -20.48
CA ASP A 113 -13.07 3.48 -21.52
C ASP A 113 -12.56 2.12 -21.04
N SER A 114 -13.43 1.10 -21.08
CA SER A 114 -13.09 -0.26 -20.60
C SER A 114 -12.03 -0.95 -21.47
N ALA A 115 -11.95 -0.67 -22.76
CA ALA A 115 -10.94 -1.24 -23.63
C ALA A 115 -9.56 -0.60 -23.37
N MET A 116 -9.53 0.71 -23.12
CA MET A 116 -8.29 1.42 -22.79
C MET A 116 -7.72 0.98 -21.43
N VAL A 117 -8.57 0.77 -20.42
CA VAL A 117 -8.08 0.28 -19.12
C VAL A 117 -7.49 -1.11 -19.22
N LEU A 118 -8.11 -2.05 -19.94
CA LEU A 118 -7.59 -3.42 -20.11
C LEU A 118 -6.28 -3.46 -20.91
N ARG A 119 -6.16 -2.57 -21.90
CA ARG A 119 -4.91 -2.37 -22.64
C ARG A 119 -3.80 -1.84 -21.73
N ALA A 120 -4.09 -0.82 -20.91
CA ALA A 120 -3.14 -0.27 -19.94
C ALA A 120 -2.73 -1.33 -18.92
N VAL A 121 -3.68 -2.11 -18.37
CA VAL A 121 -3.40 -3.24 -17.47
C VAL A 121 -2.36 -4.19 -18.06
N HIS A 122 -2.53 -4.59 -19.33
CA HIS A 122 -1.59 -5.52 -19.95
C HIS A 122 -0.20 -4.90 -20.16
N HIS A 123 -0.13 -3.64 -20.59
CA HIS A 123 1.16 -2.98 -20.84
C HIS A 123 1.90 -2.64 -19.54
N VAL A 124 1.20 -2.25 -18.47
CA VAL A 124 1.80 -2.06 -17.15
C VAL A 124 2.35 -3.37 -16.59
N ASN A 125 1.64 -4.49 -16.78
CA ASN A 125 2.19 -5.80 -16.41
C ASN A 125 3.45 -6.15 -17.22
N LEU A 126 3.50 -5.87 -18.53
CA LEU A 126 4.71 -6.03 -19.34
C LEU A 126 5.86 -5.14 -18.85
N ALA A 127 5.55 -3.90 -18.48
CA ALA A 127 6.52 -2.96 -17.92
C ALA A 127 7.09 -3.47 -16.58
N HIS A 128 6.24 -4.07 -15.73
CA HIS A 128 6.69 -4.72 -14.50
C HIS A 128 7.76 -5.78 -14.78
N GLY A 129 7.46 -6.75 -15.63
CA GLY A 129 8.39 -7.84 -15.93
C GLY A 129 9.70 -7.35 -16.57
N ALA A 130 9.61 -6.36 -17.48
CA ALA A 130 10.79 -5.75 -18.10
C ALA A 130 11.65 -4.98 -17.09
N ALA A 131 11.03 -4.27 -16.15
CA ALA A 131 11.74 -3.57 -15.06
C ALA A 131 12.40 -4.55 -14.07
N VAL A 132 11.74 -5.68 -13.75
CA VAL A 132 12.34 -6.74 -12.91
C VAL A 132 13.61 -7.27 -13.57
N ASP A 133 13.59 -7.61 -14.86
CA ASP A 133 14.77 -8.06 -15.58
C ASP A 133 15.88 -7.00 -15.58
N ALA A 134 15.55 -5.73 -15.82
CA ALA A 134 16.50 -4.62 -15.83
C ALA A 134 17.18 -4.39 -14.47
N LEU A 135 16.41 -4.37 -13.39
CA LEU A 135 16.91 -4.20 -12.03
C LEU A 135 17.79 -5.37 -11.59
N ARG A 136 17.40 -6.61 -11.90
CA ARG A 136 18.19 -7.82 -11.60
C ARG A 136 19.55 -7.80 -12.33
N ALA A 137 19.57 -7.34 -13.57
CA ALA A 137 20.79 -7.24 -14.34
C ALA A 137 21.74 -6.16 -13.82
N ALA A 138 21.21 -5.05 -13.30
CA ALA A 138 22.01 -3.88 -12.94
C ALA A 138 22.44 -3.83 -11.46
N VAL A 139 21.68 -4.45 -10.53
CA VAL A 139 21.94 -4.36 -9.08
C VAL A 139 22.13 -5.75 -8.48
N PRO A 140 23.37 -6.15 -8.18
CA PRO A 140 23.64 -7.42 -7.51
C PRO A 140 22.96 -7.49 -6.13
N GLY A 141 22.25 -8.60 -5.88
CA GLY A 141 21.57 -8.83 -4.60
C GLY A 141 20.32 -7.96 -4.38
N VAL A 142 19.76 -7.36 -5.44
CA VAL A 142 18.54 -6.57 -5.34
C VAL A 142 17.36 -7.43 -4.86
N SER A 143 16.55 -6.85 -3.98
CA SER A 143 15.27 -7.41 -3.51
C SER A 143 14.12 -6.65 -4.15
N LEU A 144 13.27 -7.34 -4.90
CA LEU A 144 12.26 -6.75 -5.77
C LEU A 144 10.85 -7.14 -5.37
N GLY A 145 9.92 -6.19 -5.52
CA GLY A 145 8.49 -6.42 -5.39
C GLY A 145 7.65 -5.49 -6.27
N CYS A 146 6.36 -5.64 -6.12
CA CYS A 146 5.35 -4.71 -6.64
C CYS A 146 4.38 -4.40 -5.51
N ILE A 147 3.93 -3.14 -5.43
CA ILE A 147 3.03 -2.69 -4.37
C ILE A 147 1.61 -2.69 -4.91
N HIS A 148 0.76 -3.51 -4.33
CA HIS A 148 -0.64 -3.65 -4.73
C HIS A 148 -1.55 -3.04 -3.67
N ASN A 149 -2.48 -2.20 -4.09
CA ASN A 149 -3.64 -1.86 -3.26
C ASN A 149 -4.59 -3.06 -3.32
N ARG A 150 -4.76 -3.74 -2.19
CA ARG A 150 -5.61 -4.92 -2.14
C ARG A 150 -6.51 -4.89 -0.91
N GLN A 151 -7.79 -5.16 -1.14
CA GLN A 151 -8.80 -5.10 -0.09
C GLN A 151 -10.04 -5.91 -0.48
N PRO A 152 -10.83 -6.42 0.50
CA PRO A 152 -12.04 -7.15 0.21
C PRO A 152 -13.04 -6.31 -0.58
N CYS A 153 -13.60 -6.88 -1.64
CA CYS A 153 -14.68 -6.28 -2.43
C CYS A 153 -16.01 -6.89 -1.97
N ARG A 154 -16.79 -6.13 -1.22
CA ARG A 154 -18.08 -6.54 -0.64
C ARG A 154 -19.24 -5.99 -1.47
N PRO A 155 -20.29 -6.77 -1.80
CA PRO A 155 -21.45 -6.22 -2.49
C PRO A 155 -22.16 -5.20 -1.60
N ALA A 156 -22.63 -4.08 -2.17
CA ALA A 156 -23.36 -3.05 -1.43
C ALA A 156 -24.76 -3.52 -0.99
N SER A 157 -25.32 -4.53 -1.68
CA SER A 157 -26.55 -5.20 -1.29
C SER A 157 -26.50 -6.70 -1.65
N SER A 158 -27.49 -7.47 -1.23
CA SER A 158 -27.63 -8.88 -1.61
C SER A 158 -28.20 -9.11 -3.01
N SER A 159 -28.37 -8.06 -3.83
CA SER A 159 -28.84 -8.21 -5.21
C SER A 159 -27.81 -8.99 -6.04
N PRO A 160 -28.28 -9.89 -6.95
CA PRO A 160 -27.36 -10.61 -7.84
C PRO A 160 -26.47 -9.69 -8.68
N GLN A 161 -26.94 -8.50 -9.01
CA GLN A 161 -26.22 -7.49 -9.77
C GLN A 161 -25.04 -6.92 -8.96
N ASP A 162 -25.27 -6.55 -7.69
CA ASP A 162 -24.19 -6.05 -6.81
C ASP A 162 -23.18 -7.14 -6.47
N VAL A 163 -23.65 -8.39 -6.29
CA VAL A 163 -22.75 -9.53 -6.09
C VAL A 163 -21.83 -9.75 -7.30
N ALA A 164 -22.40 -9.72 -8.52
CA ALA A 164 -21.62 -9.85 -9.75
C ALA A 164 -20.65 -8.67 -9.92
N ALA A 165 -21.07 -7.44 -9.61
CA ALA A 165 -20.23 -6.25 -9.66
C ALA A 165 -19.06 -6.33 -8.68
N ALA A 166 -19.29 -6.83 -7.46
CA ALA A 166 -18.24 -7.04 -6.47
C ALA A 166 -17.21 -8.08 -6.93
N GLN A 167 -17.66 -9.19 -7.53
CA GLN A 167 -16.77 -10.20 -8.12
C GLN A 167 -15.95 -9.65 -9.29
N GLN A 168 -16.53 -8.78 -10.10
CA GLN A 168 -15.85 -8.15 -11.22
C GLN A 168 -14.79 -7.16 -10.74
N LEU A 169 -15.11 -6.32 -9.74
CA LEU A 169 -14.12 -5.44 -9.12
C LEU A 169 -13.02 -6.24 -8.44
N ASP A 170 -13.34 -7.32 -7.72
CA ASP A 170 -12.34 -8.17 -7.05
C ASP A 170 -11.36 -8.77 -8.06
N ALA A 171 -11.86 -9.31 -9.18
CA ALA A 171 -11.02 -9.84 -10.23
C ALA A 171 -10.08 -8.77 -10.82
N TYR A 172 -10.58 -7.55 -11.01
CA TYR A 172 -9.78 -6.44 -11.49
C TYR A 172 -8.81 -5.94 -10.41
N TRP A 173 -9.34 -5.50 -9.25
CA TRP A 173 -8.60 -4.81 -8.22
C TRP A 173 -7.55 -5.67 -7.55
N ASN A 174 -7.95 -6.89 -7.20
CA ASN A 174 -7.14 -7.83 -6.45
C ASN A 174 -6.39 -8.84 -7.32
N GLY A 175 -6.71 -8.93 -8.63
CA GLY A 175 -6.18 -10.00 -9.48
C GLY A 175 -5.51 -9.54 -10.77
N ALA A 176 -5.93 -8.41 -11.38
CA ALA A 176 -5.46 -8.01 -12.72
C ALA A 176 -3.94 -7.80 -12.83
N PHE A 177 -3.28 -7.52 -11.73
CA PHE A 177 -1.82 -7.33 -11.68
C PHE A 177 -1.12 -8.48 -10.95
N PRO A 178 -1.45 -8.83 -9.70
CA PRO A 178 -0.67 -9.85 -9.01
C PRO A 178 -0.82 -11.25 -9.64
N ASP A 179 -1.99 -11.61 -10.21
CA ASP A 179 -2.14 -12.94 -10.82
C ASP A 179 -1.22 -13.15 -12.03
N PRO A 180 -1.19 -12.28 -13.06
CA PRO A 180 -0.25 -12.49 -14.16
C PRO A 180 1.21 -12.35 -13.75
N GLN A 181 1.53 -11.50 -12.77
CA GLN A 181 2.89 -11.32 -12.26
C GLN A 181 3.36 -12.55 -11.47
N GLN A 182 2.52 -13.16 -10.63
CA GLN A 182 2.91 -14.26 -9.74
C GLN A 182 2.47 -15.64 -10.25
N LEU A 183 1.34 -15.74 -10.94
CA LEU A 183 0.75 -17.01 -11.40
C LEU A 183 0.85 -17.22 -12.91
N GLY A 184 1.33 -16.23 -13.67
CA GLY A 184 1.45 -16.28 -15.13
C GLY A 184 0.13 -16.34 -15.90
N ARG A 185 -0.98 -15.91 -15.27
CA ARG A 185 -2.32 -15.92 -15.88
C ARG A 185 -3.20 -14.81 -15.31
N TYR A 186 -4.06 -14.27 -16.13
CA TYR A 186 -5.10 -13.35 -15.66
C TYR A 186 -6.20 -14.10 -14.88
N PRO A 187 -6.94 -13.41 -13.97
CA PRO A 187 -8.18 -13.94 -13.40
C PRO A 187 -9.15 -14.41 -14.48
N THR A 188 -9.89 -15.48 -14.23
CA THR A 188 -10.83 -16.07 -15.22
C THR A 188 -11.81 -15.03 -15.76
N LEU A 189 -12.33 -14.12 -14.93
CA LEU A 189 -13.25 -13.06 -15.33
C LEU A 189 -12.61 -12.02 -16.26
N LEU A 190 -11.27 -11.93 -16.33
CA LEU A 190 -10.54 -10.97 -17.15
C LEU A 190 -9.80 -11.62 -18.33
N ALA A 191 -9.72 -12.95 -18.37
CA ALA A 191 -8.89 -13.67 -19.34
C ALA A 191 -9.26 -13.34 -20.78
N ASP A 192 -10.53 -13.47 -21.15
CA ASP A 192 -11.01 -13.19 -22.50
C ASP A 192 -10.92 -11.69 -22.84
N ALA A 193 -11.21 -10.81 -21.88
CA ALA A 193 -11.19 -9.37 -22.06
C ALA A 193 -9.77 -8.80 -22.26
N THR A 194 -8.75 -9.44 -21.68
CA THR A 194 -7.34 -9.06 -21.85
C THR A 194 -6.67 -9.72 -23.05
N ALA A 195 -7.22 -10.84 -23.56
CA ALA A 195 -6.63 -11.61 -24.67
C ALA A 195 -6.30 -10.78 -25.92
N PRO A 196 -7.14 -9.81 -26.37
CA PRO A 196 -6.85 -9.01 -27.55
C PRO A 196 -5.56 -8.18 -27.49
N TYR A 197 -5.05 -7.90 -26.29
CA TYR A 197 -3.84 -7.08 -26.05
C TYR A 197 -2.59 -7.94 -25.90
N GLN A 198 -2.73 -9.26 -25.72
CA GLN A 198 -1.64 -10.19 -25.48
C GLN A 198 -0.99 -10.63 -26.81
N ARG A 199 0.34 -10.79 -26.77
CA ARG A 199 1.13 -11.44 -27.82
C ARG A 199 1.74 -12.74 -27.29
N PRO A 200 2.08 -13.69 -28.16
CA PRO A 200 2.80 -14.89 -27.74
C PRO A 200 4.05 -14.55 -26.92
N GLY A 201 4.17 -15.17 -25.74
CA GLY A 201 5.29 -14.96 -24.80
C GLY A 201 5.11 -13.82 -23.80
N ASP A 202 4.07 -12.99 -23.89
CA ASP A 202 3.87 -11.87 -22.98
C ASP A 202 3.71 -12.31 -21.52
N LEU A 203 2.88 -13.32 -21.24
CA LEU A 203 2.68 -13.80 -19.88
C LEU A 203 3.99 -14.33 -19.24
N ALA A 204 4.85 -14.96 -20.03
CA ALA A 204 6.17 -15.39 -19.56
C ALA A 204 7.11 -14.21 -19.26
N ARG A 205 6.95 -13.09 -20.00
CA ARG A 205 7.70 -11.84 -19.71
C ARG A 205 7.16 -11.12 -18.49
N ILE A 206 5.86 -11.17 -18.23
CA ILE A 206 5.21 -10.58 -17.07
C ILE A 206 5.57 -11.35 -15.82
N ASN A 207 5.49 -12.68 -15.84
CA ASN A 207 5.73 -13.57 -14.71
C ASN A 207 7.22 -13.70 -14.43
N ARG A 208 7.81 -12.63 -13.90
CA ARG A 208 9.20 -12.61 -13.42
C ARG A 208 9.23 -12.77 -11.92
N PRO A 209 10.10 -13.65 -11.36
CA PRO A 209 10.17 -13.85 -9.92
C PRO A 209 10.47 -12.56 -9.18
N VAL A 210 9.67 -12.27 -8.16
CA VAL A 210 9.92 -11.20 -7.18
C VAL A 210 10.18 -11.81 -5.80
N ASP A 211 10.73 -11.01 -4.89
CA ASP A 211 11.16 -11.51 -3.57
C ASP A 211 10.11 -11.29 -2.49
N TRP A 212 9.14 -10.38 -2.75
CA TRP A 212 8.12 -10.00 -1.77
C TRP A 212 6.89 -9.39 -2.45
N PHE A 213 5.79 -9.46 -1.72
CA PHE A 213 4.52 -8.82 -2.05
C PHE A 213 4.36 -7.56 -1.23
N GLY A 214 4.26 -6.39 -1.88
CA GLY A 214 3.92 -5.12 -1.24
C GLY A 214 2.40 -4.96 -1.16
N LEU A 215 1.91 -4.62 0.02
CA LEU A 215 0.49 -4.37 0.27
C LEU A 215 0.26 -2.94 0.74
N ASN A 216 -0.62 -2.22 0.04
CA ASN A 216 -1.29 -1.04 0.58
C ASN A 216 -2.71 -1.43 0.94
N HIS A 217 -3.14 -1.09 2.15
CA HIS A 217 -4.48 -1.45 2.63
C HIS A 217 -5.04 -0.36 3.54
N TYR A 218 -6.27 0.09 3.27
CA TYR A 218 -6.93 1.12 4.05
C TYR A 218 -8.32 0.71 4.55
N SER A 219 -9.14 0.16 3.65
CA SER A 219 -10.54 -0.17 3.95
C SER A 219 -11.09 -1.17 2.93
N PRO A 220 -12.14 -1.96 3.23
CA PRO A 220 -12.83 -2.74 2.22
C PRO A 220 -13.58 -1.84 1.23
N HIS A 221 -13.76 -2.32 0.00
CA HIS A 221 -14.67 -1.72 -0.97
C HIS A 221 -16.07 -2.27 -0.82
N TYR A 222 -17.07 -1.38 -0.86
CA TYR A 222 -18.47 -1.75 -1.06
C TYR A 222 -18.83 -1.43 -2.50
N VAL A 223 -19.37 -2.40 -3.23
CA VAL A 223 -19.49 -2.36 -4.70
C VAL A 223 -20.95 -2.53 -5.10
N LYS A 224 -21.41 -1.68 -6.00
CA LYS A 224 -22.72 -1.76 -6.61
C LYS A 224 -22.63 -1.91 -8.12
N ALA A 225 -23.62 -2.52 -8.72
CA ALA A 225 -23.78 -2.48 -10.17
C ALA A 225 -24.04 -1.03 -10.63
N ASP A 226 -23.34 -0.61 -11.66
CA ASP A 226 -23.50 0.71 -12.27
C ASP A 226 -23.41 0.60 -13.80
N PRO A 227 -24.56 0.42 -14.49
CA PRO A 227 -24.59 0.30 -15.94
C PRO A 227 -24.17 1.59 -16.68
N SER A 228 -24.13 2.74 -15.99
CA SER A 228 -23.67 4.01 -16.57
C SER A 228 -22.15 4.11 -16.63
N ASN A 229 -21.45 3.28 -15.85
CA ASN A 229 -20.00 3.21 -15.85
C ASN A 229 -19.48 2.21 -16.90
N PRO A 230 -18.43 2.54 -17.69
CA PRO A 230 -17.87 1.64 -18.69
C PRO A 230 -17.40 0.28 -18.14
N MET A 231 -17.09 0.23 -16.85
CA MET A 231 -16.69 -1.01 -16.17
C MET A 231 -17.86 -1.82 -15.63
N GLY A 232 -19.10 -1.31 -15.71
CA GLY A 232 -20.32 -1.97 -15.22
C GLY A 232 -20.51 -1.97 -13.70
N PHE A 233 -19.59 -1.39 -12.95
CA PHE A 233 -19.65 -1.28 -11.49
C PHE A 233 -19.25 0.10 -10.98
N GLY A 234 -19.65 0.39 -9.77
CA GLY A 234 -19.27 1.61 -9.04
C GLY A 234 -19.11 1.33 -7.54
N PHE A 235 -18.58 2.31 -6.82
CA PHE A 235 -18.44 2.22 -5.36
C PHE A 235 -19.77 2.54 -4.68
N GLY A 236 -20.16 1.68 -3.75
CA GLY A 236 -21.30 1.83 -2.86
C GLY A 236 -20.89 2.34 -1.49
N SER A 237 -21.84 2.40 -0.57
CA SER A 237 -21.59 2.79 0.81
C SER A 237 -21.50 1.57 1.72
N ALA A 238 -20.60 1.60 2.70
CA ALA A 238 -20.62 0.67 3.82
C ALA A 238 -21.91 0.83 4.64
N PRO A 239 -22.34 -0.18 5.43
CA PRO A 239 -23.41 -0.06 6.38
C PRO A 239 -23.28 1.17 7.29
N ALA A 240 -24.40 1.74 7.72
CA ALA A 240 -24.42 3.03 8.42
C ALA A 240 -23.76 2.97 9.81
N ASP A 241 -23.73 1.82 10.42
CA ASP A 241 -23.10 1.54 11.72
C ASP A 241 -21.58 1.35 11.67
N VAL A 242 -20.99 1.24 10.46
CA VAL A 242 -19.54 1.14 10.29
C VAL A 242 -18.88 2.49 10.49
N PRO A 243 -17.91 2.62 11.42
CA PRO A 243 -17.15 3.85 11.61
C PRO A 243 -16.41 4.28 10.32
N ARG A 244 -16.21 5.58 10.14
CA ARG A 244 -15.55 6.15 8.96
C ARG A 244 -14.46 7.12 9.35
N SER A 245 -13.40 7.16 8.55
CA SER A 245 -12.37 8.20 8.61
C SER A 245 -12.88 9.55 8.10
N SER A 246 -12.09 10.62 8.24
CA SER A 246 -12.47 11.95 7.75
C SER A 246 -12.64 12.02 6.22
N ILE A 247 -11.95 11.15 5.48
CA ILE A 247 -12.13 11.00 4.02
C ILE A 247 -13.34 10.12 3.65
N GLY A 248 -14.05 9.58 4.66
CA GLY A 248 -15.26 8.76 4.47
C GLY A 248 -15.02 7.27 4.29
N TRP A 249 -13.79 6.79 4.39
CA TRP A 249 -13.48 5.36 4.25
C TRP A 249 -13.90 4.57 5.48
N PRO A 250 -14.48 3.36 5.30
CA PRO A 250 -14.84 2.48 6.41
C PRO A 250 -13.62 2.07 7.24
N VAL A 251 -13.76 2.08 8.55
CA VAL A 251 -12.72 1.58 9.48
C VAL A 251 -13.11 0.17 9.90
N GLN A 252 -12.47 -0.83 9.29
CA GLN A 252 -12.74 -2.26 9.49
C GLN A 252 -11.41 -3.04 9.51
N PRO A 253 -10.74 -3.13 10.65
CA PRO A 253 -9.41 -3.74 10.77
C PRO A 253 -9.39 -5.24 10.40
N GLU A 254 -10.51 -5.95 10.57
CA GLU A 254 -10.65 -7.35 10.15
C GLU A 254 -10.42 -7.55 8.64
N ALA A 255 -10.70 -6.53 7.83
CA ALA A 255 -10.43 -6.56 6.39
C ALA A 255 -8.94 -6.66 6.07
N LEU A 256 -8.06 -6.07 6.89
CA LEU A 256 -6.61 -6.24 6.75
C LEU A 256 -6.20 -7.70 7.04
N ARG A 257 -6.72 -8.31 8.13
CA ARG A 257 -6.43 -9.71 8.45
C ARG A 257 -6.88 -10.64 7.31
N GLU A 258 -8.13 -10.49 6.82
CA GLU A 258 -8.65 -11.24 5.67
C GLU A 258 -7.73 -11.13 4.46
N THR A 259 -7.30 -9.91 4.14
CA THR A 259 -6.42 -9.62 2.99
C THR A 259 -5.05 -10.28 3.13
N LEU A 260 -4.41 -10.19 4.30
CA LEU A 260 -3.09 -10.77 4.56
C LEU A 260 -3.11 -12.30 4.43
N ILE A 261 -4.13 -12.95 4.98
CA ILE A 261 -4.32 -14.40 4.86
C ILE A 261 -4.53 -14.78 3.39
N ALA A 262 -5.41 -14.08 2.67
CA ALA A 262 -5.69 -14.36 1.27
C ALA A 262 -4.47 -14.18 0.35
N ILE A 263 -3.60 -13.20 0.62
CA ILE A 263 -2.33 -13.02 -0.10
C ILE A 263 -1.39 -14.18 0.17
N HIS A 264 -1.22 -14.56 1.44
CA HIS A 264 -0.34 -15.64 1.85
C HIS A 264 -0.74 -16.97 1.20
N GLU A 265 -2.03 -17.32 1.29
CA GLU A 265 -2.58 -18.55 0.70
C GLU A 265 -2.45 -18.60 -0.83
N ARG A 266 -2.59 -17.44 -1.50
CA ARG A 266 -2.60 -17.39 -2.96
C ARG A 266 -1.22 -17.33 -3.59
N TYR A 267 -0.29 -16.57 -3.02
CA TYR A 267 1.01 -16.27 -3.66
C TYR A 267 2.21 -16.84 -2.92
N ALA A 268 2.07 -17.19 -1.65
CA ALA A 268 3.15 -17.77 -0.81
C ALA A 268 4.44 -16.93 -0.79
N LEU A 269 4.33 -15.61 -0.91
CA LEU A 269 5.44 -14.65 -0.82
C LEU A 269 5.48 -14.00 0.55
N PRO A 270 6.67 -13.57 1.01
CA PRO A 270 6.77 -12.61 2.11
C PRO A 270 5.95 -11.36 1.85
N ILE A 271 5.18 -10.90 2.83
CA ILE A 271 4.30 -9.73 2.72
C ILE A 271 4.88 -8.57 3.51
N TYR A 272 4.93 -7.39 2.88
CA TYR A 272 5.20 -6.14 3.57
C TYR A 272 3.99 -5.23 3.39
N VAL A 273 3.36 -4.81 4.51
CA VAL A 273 2.35 -3.76 4.49
C VAL A 273 3.11 -2.45 4.33
N LEU A 274 3.08 -1.87 3.13
CA LEU A 274 3.87 -0.69 2.78
C LEU A 274 3.09 0.60 2.93
N GLU A 275 1.75 0.52 2.98
CA GLU A 275 0.91 1.63 3.37
C GLU A 275 -0.30 1.13 4.17
N ASN A 276 -0.48 1.70 5.35
CA ASN A 276 -1.71 1.62 6.14
C ASN A 276 -1.81 2.87 7.02
N GLY A 277 -2.97 3.50 7.06
CA GLY A 277 -3.18 4.74 7.79
C GLY A 277 -4.59 5.28 7.61
N THR A 278 -4.85 6.42 8.24
CA THR A 278 -6.15 7.08 8.20
C THR A 278 -6.01 8.59 8.17
N ALA A 279 -6.92 9.25 7.46
CA ALA A 279 -7.07 10.69 7.54
C ALA A 279 -7.87 11.09 8.78
N SER A 280 -7.46 12.19 9.40
CA SER A 280 -8.13 12.81 10.54
C SER A 280 -8.21 14.33 10.36
N ALA A 281 -9.16 14.97 11.06
CA ALA A 281 -9.31 16.42 11.08
C ALA A 281 -8.36 17.04 12.12
N ASP A 282 -7.06 16.95 11.84
CA ASP A 282 -6.01 17.36 12.77
C ASP A 282 -5.88 18.89 12.83
N ALA A 283 -5.72 19.41 14.05
CA ALA A 283 -5.48 20.82 14.31
C ALA A 283 -4.47 21.00 15.44
N VAL A 284 -3.70 22.08 15.37
CA VAL A 284 -2.79 22.48 16.44
C VAL A 284 -3.61 23.08 17.60
N ASN A 285 -3.41 22.57 18.82
CA ASN A 285 -4.07 23.06 20.04
C ASN A 285 -3.35 24.30 20.61
N SER A 286 -3.87 24.83 21.75
CA SER A 286 -3.31 26.02 22.42
C SER A 286 -1.86 25.84 22.91
N ASP A 287 -1.44 24.59 23.13
CA ASP A 287 -0.10 24.26 23.63
C ASP A 287 0.90 24.03 22.48
N GLY A 288 0.43 24.18 21.24
CA GLY A 288 1.23 23.99 20.02
C GLY A 288 1.42 22.53 19.63
N GLU A 289 0.62 21.61 20.17
CA GLU A 289 0.63 20.19 19.94
C GLU A 289 -0.55 19.76 19.04
N VAL A 290 -0.47 18.54 18.50
CA VAL A 290 -1.56 17.95 17.72
C VAL A 290 -1.96 16.61 18.33
N ASP A 291 -3.15 16.60 18.95
CA ASP A 291 -3.76 15.39 19.48
C ASP A 291 -4.61 14.73 18.38
N ASP A 292 -4.23 13.52 17.99
CA ASP A 292 -4.87 12.76 16.94
C ASP A 292 -5.27 11.35 17.41
N GLN A 293 -5.92 11.26 18.56
CA GLN A 293 -6.36 10.01 19.17
C GLN A 293 -7.11 9.06 18.20
N PRO A 294 -7.97 9.54 17.27
CA PRO A 294 -8.61 8.66 16.29
C PRO A 294 -7.62 7.91 15.40
N ARG A 295 -6.47 8.51 15.05
CA ARG A 295 -5.41 7.84 14.29
C ARG A 295 -4.69 6.79 15.13
N ILE A 296 -4.47 7.05 16.41
CA ILE A 296 -3.90 6.06 17.33
C ILE A 296 -4.84 4.84 17.44
N ASP A 297 -6.14 5.06 17.58
CA ASP A 297 -7.12 3.96 17.68
C ASP A 297 -7.20 3.14 16.39
N PHE A 298 -7.11 3.81 15.22
CA PHE A 298 -7.00 3.15 13.93
C PHE A 298 -5.73 2.28 13.87
N LEU A 299 -4.55 2.88 14.09
CA LEU A 299 -3.27 2.15 14.01
C LEU A 299 -3.21 0.98 15.00
N ARG A 300 -3.74 1.16 16.22
CA ARG A 300 -3.83 0.10 17.23
C ARG A 300 -4.69 -1.07 16.74
N SER A 301 -5.85 -0.81 16.19
CA SER A 301 -6.76 -1.86 15.74
C SER A 301 -6.25 -2.59 14.50
N TYR A 302 -5.64 -1.87 13.54
CA TYR A 302 -5.11 -2.46 12.34
C TYR A 302 -3.80 -3.24 12.59
N THR A 303 -2.92 -2.75 13.45
CA THR A 303 -1.73 -3.54 13.86
C THR A 303 -2.13 -4.78 14.65
N ALA A 304 -3.17 -4.72 15.48
CA ALA A 304 -3.70 -5.91 16.15
C ALA A 304 -4.23 -6.94 15.13
N ALA A 305 -4.99 -6.51 14.13
CA ALA A 305 -5.48 -7.39 13.06
C ALA A 305 -4.33 -8.01 12.22
N MET A 306 -3.25 -7.25 11.98
CA MET A 306 -2.03 -7.78 11.35
C MET A 306 -1.38 -8.86 12.23
N PHE A 307 -1.27 -8.64 13.53
CA PHE A 307 -0.72 -9.65 14.44
C PHE A 307 -1.58 -10.92 14.49
N ASP A 308 -2.91 -10.76 14.40
CA ASP A 308 -3.82 -11.90 14.28
C ASP A 308 -3.54 -12.69 13.00
N ALA A 309 -3.35 -12.03 11.86
CA ALA A 309 -2.99 -12.69 10.61
C ALA A 309 -1.64 -13.43 10.70
N ILE A 310 -0.65 -12.87 11.38
CA ILE A 310 0.65 -13.54 11.62
C ILE A 310 0.46 -14.80 12.47
N ARG A 311 -0.35 -14.73 13.54
CA ARG A 311 -0.67 -15.93 14.36
C ARG A 311 -1.39 -17.02 13.57
N ASP A 312 -2.19 -16.63 12.58
CA ASP A 312 -2.89 -17.54 11.66
C ASP A 312 -1.99 -18.06 10.53
N GLY A 313 -0.71 -17.69 10.50
CA GLY A 313 0.30 -18.21 9.59
C GLY A 313 0.69 -17.34 8.41
N ALA A 314 0.15 -16.12 8.27
CA ALA A 314 0.56 -15.21 7.20
C ALA A 314 2.01 -14.74 7.40
N ASP A 315 2.86 -14.86 6.36
CA ASP A 315 4.28 -14.45 6.39
C ASP A 315 4.42 -12.93 6.20
N VAL A 316 3.95 -12.17 7.19
CA VAL A 316 4.10 -10.70 7.22
C VAL A 316 5.43 -10.34 7.85
N ARG A 317 6.24 -9.57 7.12
CA ARG A 317 7.62 -9.24 7.51
C ARG A 317 7.87 -7.76 7.75
N GLY A 318 6.90 -6.91 7.54
CA GLY A 318 7.03 -5.49 7.83
C GLY A 318 5.73 -4.72 7.75
N TYR A 319 5.72 -3.54 8.39
CA TYR A 319 4.59 -2.63 8.45
C TYR A 319 5.06 -1.19 8.40
N PHE A 320 4.47 -0.42 7.48
CA PHE A 320 4.79 0.98 7.22
C PHE A 320 3.53 1.82 7.32
N VAL A 321 3.60 2.89 8.11
CA VAL A 321 2.50 3.84 8.25
C VAL A 321 2.46 4.78 7.05
N TRP A 322 1.31 4.94 6.44
CA TRP A 322 1.00 6.05 5.54
C TRP A 322 0.33 7.16 6.34
N SER A 323 1.02 8.32 6.54
CA SER A 323 2.33 8.66 6.03
C SER A 323 3.17 9.35 7.12
N LEU A 324 4.46 9.56 6.86
CA LEU A 324 5.33 10.29 7.78
C LEU A 324 4.86 11.74 7.98
N LEU A 325 4.57 12.43 6.88
CA LEU A 325 4.18 13.84 6.85
C LEU A 325 2.78 14.00 6.27
N ASP A 326 2.02 14.99 6.74
CA ASP A 326 0.86 15.47 5.98
C ASP A 326 1.31 15.92 4.59
N ASN A 327 0.55 15.58 3.56
CA ASN A 327 0.94 15.77 2.18
C ASN A 327 -0.26 16.11 1.28
N PHE A 328 -0.02 16.21 -0.02
CA PHE A 328 -1.04 16.44 -1.04
C PHE A 328 -1.79 15.14 -1.36
N GLU A 329 -3.05 15.03 -0.91
CA GLU A 329 -3.89 13.83 -1.10
C GLU A 329 -4.68 13.92 -2.41
N TRP A 330 -3.99 13.86 -3.54
CA TRP A 330 -4.54 13.80 -4.90
C TRP A 330 -5.73 14.76 -5.11
N GLY A 331 -6.89 14.23 -5.49
CA GLY A 331 -8.11 15.01 -5.70
C GLY A 331 -8.66 15.72 -4.47
N SER A 332 -8.23 15.33 -3.27
CA SER A 332 -8.58 16.03 -2.01
C SER A 332 -7.63 17.18 -1.66
N GLY A 333 -6.54 17.35 -2.42
CA GLY A 333 -5.54 18.39 -2.17
C GLY A 333 -4.94 18.27 -0.77
N TYR A 334 -4.87 19.38 -0.05
CA TYR A 334 -4.34 19.45 1.33
C TYR A 334 -5.42 19.34 2.41
N SER A 335 -6.66 19.01 2.06
CA SER A 335 -7.76 18.94 3.02
C SER A 335 -7.74 17.68 3.89
N GLN A 336 -7.09 16.61 3.44
CA GLN A 336 -6.97 15.35 4.16
C GLN A 336 -5.56 15.19 4.73
N ARG A 337 -5.48 14.82 6.00
CA ARG A 337 -4.22 14.70 6.73
C ARG A 337 -3.98 13.25 7.16
N PHE A 338 -3.06 12.58 6.49
CA PHE A 338 -2.67 11.20 6.79
C PHE A 338 -1.40 11.11 7.65
N GLY A 339 -0.60 12.17 7.68
CA GLY A 339 0.69 12.17 8.36
C GLY A 339 0.60 11.86 9.85
N ILE A 340 1.58 11.15 10.38
CA ILE A 340 1.85 11.11 11.83
C ILE A 340 2.60 12.36 12.29
N THR A 341 3.03 13.20 11.35
CA THR A 341 3.60 14.52 11.58
C THR A 341 2.75 15.56 10.86
N TYR A 342 2.26 16.53 11.61
CA TYR A 342 1.50 17.66 11.08
C TYR A 342 2.43 18.61 10.32
N VAL A 343 2.00 19.05 9.13
CA VAL A 343 2.68 20.07 8.34
C VAL A 343 1.80 21.33 8.36
N ASP A 344 2.33 22.39 8.93
CA ASP A 344 1.76 23.73 8.74
C ASP A 344 2.16 24.22 7.34
N TYR A 345 1.29 24.07 6.37
CA TYR A 345 1.60 24.32 4.98
C TYR A 345 2.11 25.76 4.69
N PRO A 346 1.56 26.82 5.32
CA PRO A 346 2.08 28.17 5.13
C PRO A 346 3.50 28.38 5.61
N THR A 347 3.86 27.83 6.77
CA THR A 347 5.18 28.04 7.41
C THR A 347 6.15 26.91 7.18
N GLN A 348 5.68 25.77 6.68
CA GLN A 348 6.43 24.52 6.54
C GLN A 348 6.95 23.94 7.88
N ARG A 349 6.40 24.42 9.01
CA ARG A 349 6.70 23.85 10.33
C ARG A 349 6.13 22.43 10.41
N ARG A 350 6.93 21.50 10.95
CA ARG A 350 6.58 20.11 11.17
C ARG A 350 6.41 19.87 12.66
N ILE A 351 5.26 19.30 13.06
CA ILE A 351 4.91 19.03 14.45
C ILE A 351 4.58 17.54 14.57
N PRO A 352 5.40 16.73 15.26
CA PRO A 352 5.03 15.35 15.56
C PRO A 352 3.69 15.30 16.28
N LYS A 353 2.76 14.47 15.79
CA LYS A 353 1.44 14.29 16.40
C LYS A 353 1.52 13.27 17.55
N THR A 354 0.48 13.13 18.34
CA THR A 354 0.42 12.12 19.39
C THR A 354 0.62 10.71 18.84
N SER A 355 0.10 10.43 17.64
CA SER A 355 0.29 9.17 16.92
C SER A 355 1.75 8.88 16.55
N PHE A 356 2.58 9.90 16.26
CA PHE A 356 4.03 9.72 16.04
C PHE A 356 4.70 9.11 17.25
N HIS A 357 4.44 9.68 18.43
CA HIS A 357 5.01 9.20 19.68
C HIS A 357 4.49 7.82 20.05
N TRP A 358 3.20 7.55 19.81
CA TRP A 358 2.61 6.24 20.03
C TRP A 358 3.27 5.18 19.12
N TYR A 359 3.46 5.48 17.83
CA TYR A 359 4.07 4.55 16.88
C TYR A 359 5.54 4.26 17.23
N ALA A 360 6.29 5.30 17.64
CA ALA A 360 7.66 5.13 18.12
C ALA A 360 7.73 4.22 19.36
N GLN A 361 6.76 4.32 20.29
CA GLN A 361 6.66 3.43 21.45
C GLN A 361 6.31 1.99 21.04
N LEU A 362 5.40 1.80 20.07
CA LEU A 362 5.06 0.48 19.54
C LEU A 362 6.31 -0.20 18.95
N ILE A 363 7.08 0.50 18.11
CA ILE A 363 8.32 0.00 17.52
C ILE A 363 9.30 -0.41 18.64
N LYS A 364 9.52 0.46 19.62
CA LYS A 364 10.42 0.19 20.73
C LYS A 364 9.98 -1.05 21.53
N ALA A 365 8.70 -1.19 21.82
CA ALA A 365 8.15 -2.35 22.52
C ALA A 365 8.29 -3.65 21.74
N ALA A 366 8.12 -3.59 20.41
CA ALA A 366 8.22 -4.75 19.54
C ALA A 366 9.67 -5.21 19.28
N THR A 367 10.66 -4.33 19.48
CA THR A 367 12.09 -4.64 19.25
C THR A 367 12.83 -5.09 20.52
N VAL A 368 12.24 -4.91 21.72
CA VAL A 368 12.84 -5.39 22.98
C VAL A 368 12.71 -6.92 23.06
N LYS A 369 13.84 -7.63 23.12
CA LYS A 369 13.86 -9.09 23.28
C LYS A 369 13.20 -9.50 24.61
N PRO A 370 12.45 -10.64 24.64
CA PRO A 370 11.76 -11.14 25.85
C PRO A 370 12.67 -11.37 27.05
N ASP A 371 13.95 -11.63 26.84
CA ASP A 371 14.92 -11.97 27.90
C ASP A 371 15.16 -10.86 28.94
N PHE A 372 14.71 -9.63 28.69
CA PHE A 372 14.86 -8.51 29.64
C PHE A 372 13.68 -8.37 30.62
N VAL A 373 12.53 -9.00 30.34
CA VAL A 373 11.32 -8.88 31.17
C VAL A 373 11.29 -9.93 32.30
N GLU A 374 11.87 -11.10 32.08
CA GLU A 374 11.95 -12.14 33.13
C GLU A 374 12.95 -11.82 34.25
N ALA A 375 14.00 -11.05 33.96
CA ALA A 375 15.02 -10.71 34.96
C ALA A 375 14.56 -9.68 36.01
N GLN A 376 13.52 -8.91 35.77
CA GLN A 376 13.00 -7.93 36.78
C GLN A 376 11.82 -8.47 37.60
N ALA A 377 11.22 -9.58 37.21
CA ALA A 377 10.10 -10.19 37.96
C ALA A 377 10.52 -11.12 39.11
N LEU A 378 11.82 -11.38 39.30
CA LEU A 378 12.36 -12.35 40.26
C LEU A 378 13.16 -11.74 41.41
N GLN A 379 13.03 -10.46 41.73
CA GLN A 379 13.55 -9.95 43.01
C GLN A 379 12.44 -9.96 44.08
N PRO A 380 12.50 -10.87 45.07
CA PRO A 380 11.57 -10.81 46.19
C PRO A 380 11.89 -9.56 47.01
N ALA A 381 10.85 -8.83 47.41
CA ALA A 381 10.95 -7.70 48.29
C ALA A 381 11.72 -8.11 49.56
N ALA A 382 12.86 -7.48 49.84
CA ALA A 382 13.58 -7.63 51.07
C ALA A 382 12.67 -7.14 52.21
N GLN A 383 12.37 -8.05 53.15
CA GLN A 383 11.71 -7.72 54.40
C GLN A 383 12.64 -6.78 55.19
N VAL A 384 12.18 -5.57 55.43
CA VAL A 384 12.78 -4.67 56.40
C VAL A 384 12.15 -5.00 57.74
N SER A 385 12.98 -5.54 58.64
CA SER A 385 12.71 -5.72 60.07
C SER A 385 12.81 -4.40 60.82
#